data_10fc6281034ca721518efab1bcf2e22f
#
_entry.id   10fc6281034ca721518efab1bcf2e22f
#
_cell.length_a   1.000
_cell.length_b   1.000
_cell.length_c   1.000
_cell.angle_alpha   90.00
_cell.angle_beta   90.00
_cell.angle_gamma   90.00
#
_symmetry.space_group_name_H-M   'P 1'
#
loop_
_entity.id
_entity.type
_entity.pdbx_description
1 polymer ?
#
loop_
_entity_poly.entity_id
_entity_poly.type
_entity_poly.pdbx_seq_one_letter_code
_entity_poly.pdbx_strand_id
1 'polypeptide(L)'
;MVLAILQVHDSSAAFAHKLQQIKLLHTTVWTVMAAAILALPWIGWWRKFRWAFALTLLIIAECVVLAVNGGRCPLTDVAAGYTSDRACNFDIYLPLWLACYNKQIFGFLFVVGEFVVVWRWIRRPGL
;
A
#
# COMPACT_ATOMS: atom_id res chain seq x y z
N MET A 1 -16.29 -40.66 -6.91
CA MET A 1 -15.09 -40.09 -7.59
C MET A 1 -15.42 -38.81 -8.40
N VAL A 2 -16.41 -38.85 -9.27
CA VAL A 2 -16.80 -37.63 -10.09
C VAL A 2 -17.29 -36.49 -9.21
N LEU A 3 -18.10 -36.71 -8.18
CA LEU A 3 -18.57 -35.68 -7.25
C LEU A 3 -17.41 -35.07 -6.45
N ALA A 4 -16.41 -35.83 -6.05
CA ALA A 4 -15.24 -35.35 -5.36
C ALA A 4 -14.39 -34.43 -6.27
N ILE A 5 -14.24 -34.78 -7.57
CA ILE A 5 -13.52 -34.00 -8.55
C ILE A 5 -14.26 -32.68 -8.82
N LEU A 6 -15.59 -32.68 -8.92
CA LEU A 6 -16.40 -31.50 -9.09
C LEU A 6 -16.32 -30.57 -7.88
N GLN A 7 -16.34 -31.11 -6.65
CA GLN A 7 -16.20 -30.31 -5.43
C GLN A 7 -14.80 -29.67 -5.31
N VAL A 8 -13.73 -30.39 -5.67
CA VAL A 8 -12.37 -29.84 -5.67
C VAL A 8 -12.23 -28.73 -6.70
N HIS A 9 -12.80 -28.90 -7.89
CA HIS A 9 -12.78 -27.87 -8.94
C HIS A 9 -13.54 -26.61 -8.53
N ASP A 10 -14.71 -26.77 -7.90
CA ASP A 10 -15.52 -25.65 -7.43
C ASP A 10 -14.82 -24.89 -6.29
N SER A 11 -14.21 -25.60 -5.36
CA SER A 11 -13.42 -25.00 -4.27
C SER A 11 -12.21 -24.23 -4.77
N SER A 12 -11.50 -24.74 -5.77
CA SER A 12 -10.33 -24.06 -6.35
C SER A 12 -10.71 -22.79 -7.09
N ALA A 13 -11.84 -22.81 -7.82
CA ALA A 13 -12.38 -21.63 -8.47
C ALA A 13 -12.82 -20.55 -7.46
N ALA A 14 -13.45 -20.95 -6.34
CA ALA A 14 -13.84 -20.04 -5.28
C ALA A 14 -12.62 -19.38 -4.60
N PHE A 15 -11.55 -20.12 -4.36
CA PHE A 15 -10.30 -19.59 -3.79
C PHE A 15 -9.61 -18.63 -4.75
N ALA A 16 -9.55 -18.95 -6.04
CA ALA A 16 -8.99 -18.06 -7.06
C ALA A 16 -9.76 -16.74 -7.14
N HIS A 17 -11.09 -16.77 -7.06
CA HIS A 17 -11.94 -15.58 -7.06
C HIS A 17 -11.70 -14.71 -5.81
N LYS A 18 -11.63 -15.31 -4.62
CA LYS A 18 -11.33 -14.60 -3.38
C LYS A 18 -9.94 -13.97 -3.40
N LEU A 19 -8.94 -14.70 -3.88
CA LEU A 19 -7.58 -14.17 -4.04
C LEU A 19 -7.58 -12.96 -4.99
N GLN A 20 -8.28 -13.02 -6.09
CA GLN A 20 -8.42 -11.90 -7.04
C GLN A 20 -9.05 -10.68 -6.37
N GLN A 21 -10.10 -10.86 -5.58
CA GLN A 21 -10.73 -9.75 -4.83
C GLN A 21 -9.76 -9.12 -3.83
N ILE A 22 -8.99 -9.91 -3.11
CA ILE A 22 -7.97 -9.43 -2.17
C ILE A 22 -6.88 -8.66 -2.91
N LYS A 23 -6.40 -9.18 -4.04
CA LYS A 23 -5.40 -8.50 -4.88
C LYS A 23 -5.90 -7.16 -5.41
N LEU A 24 -7.14 -7.08 -5.85
CA LEU A 24 -7.76 -5.83 -6.31
C LEU A 24 -7.90 -4.83 -5.17
N LEU A 25 -8.37 -5.27 -4.01
CA LEU A 25 -8.50 -4.42 -2.83
C LEU A 25 -7.15 -3.89 -2.38
N HIS A 26 -6.16 -4.77 -2.26
CA HIS A 26 -4.81 -4.37 -1.81
C HIS A 26 -4.14 -3.44 -2.83
N THR A 27 -4.29 -3.71 -4.12
CA THR A 27 -3.79 -2.81 -5.18
C THR A 27 -4.44 -1.43 -5.10
N THR A 28 -5.73 -1.36 -4.80
CA THR A 28 -6.45 -0.09 -4.60
C THR A 28 -5.91 0.67 -3.39
N VAL A 29 -5.74 0.01 -2.25
CA VAL A 29 -5.14 0.60 -1.04
C VAL A 29 -3.74 1.11 -1.34
N TRP A 30 -2.91 0.28 -1.98
CA TRP A 30 -1.56 0.66 -2.38
C TRP A 30 -1.55 1.89 -3.30
N THR A 31 -2.43 1.94 -4.29
CA THR A 31 -2.53 3.06 -5.23
C THR A 31 -2.90 4.36 -4.52
N VAL A 32 -3.82 4.31 -3.57
CA VAL A 32 -4.20 5.48 -2.75
C VAL A 32 -3.00 5.96 -1.92
N MET A 33 -2.29 5.05 -1.29
CA MET A 33 -1.11 5.39 -0.47
C MET A 33 0.03 5.96 -1.33
N ALA A 34 0.32 5.34 -2.48
CA ALA A 34 1.32 5.84 -3.42
C ALA A 34 0.96 7.24 -3.95
N ALA A 35 -0.30 7.46 -4.31
CA ALA A 35 -0.78 8.77 -4.75
C ALA A 35 -0.67 9.83 -3.64
N ALA A 36 -0.97 9.48 -2.39
CA ALA A 36 -0.82 10.36 -1.24
C ALA A 36 0.64 10.78 -1.04
N ILE A 37 1.57 9.83 -1.11
CA ILE A 37 3.03 10.10 -0.98
C ILE A 37 3.51 11.01 -2.11
N LEU A 38 3.12 10.74 -3.35
CA LEU A 38 3.51 11.55 -4.50
C LEU A 38 2.88 12.96 -4.48
N ALA A 39 1.71 13.11 -3.89
CA ALA A 39 1.03 14.40 -3.77
C ALA A 39 1.64 15.32 -2.71
N LEU A 40 2.32 14.77 -1.67
CA LEU A 40 2.87 15.54 -0.56
C LEU A 40 3.77 16.71 -1.00
N PRO A 41 4.79 16.52 -1.86
CA PRO A 41 5.67 17.63 -2.24
C PRO A 41 4.93 18.73 -2.99
N TRP A 42 3.94 18.41 -3.82
CA TRP A 42 3.12 19.37 -4.53
C TRP A 42 2.21 20.17 -3.59
N ILE A 43 1.55 19.46 -2.67
CA ILE A 43 0.64 20.08 -1.69
C ILE A 43 1.44 20.96 -0.74
N GLY A 44 2.62 20.53 -0.31
CA GLY A 44 3.56 21.32 0.48
C GLY A 44 4.07 22.54 -0.27
N TRP A 45 4.41 22.40 -1.55
CA TRP A 45 4.85 23.49 -2.41
C TRP A 45 3.79 24.59 -2.52
N TRP A 46 2.52 24.21 -2.67
CA TRP A 46 1.39 25.15 -2.72
C TRP A 46 0.91 25.63 -1.34
N ARG A 47 1.65 25.28 -0.28
CA ARG A 47 1.36 25.69 1.10
C ARG A 47 -0.02 25.27 1.62
N LYS A 48 -0.58 24.20 1.11
CA LYS A 48 -1.84 23.61 1.58
C LYS A 48 -1.59 22.70 2.78
N PHE A 49 -1.04 23.24 3.86
CA PHE A 49 -0.53 22.48 5.00
C PHE A 49 -1.57 21.60 5.71
N ARG A 50 -2.83 22.04 5.70
CA ARG A 50 -3.91 21.21 6.27
C ARG A 50 -4.06 19.87 5.54
N TRP A 51 -3.97 19.90 4.21
CA TRP A 51 -4.02 18.70 3.38
C TRP A 51 -2.74 17.88 3.50
N ALA A 52 -1.59 18.53 3.53
CA ALA A 52 -0.31 17.85 3.77
C ALA A 52 -0.34 17.11 5.11
N PHE A 53 -0.79 17.76 6.19
CA PHE A 53 -0.92 17.14 7.50
C PHE A 53 -1.89 15.94 7.49
N ALA A 54 -3.04 16.05 6.83
CA ALA A 54 -4.00 14.96 6.71
C ALA A 54 -3.41 13.75 5.96
N LEU A 55 -2.68 13.99 4.86
CA LEU A 55 -2.00 12.92 4.11
C LEU A 55 -0.87 12.28 4.93
N THR A 56 -0.09 13.09 5.64
CA THR A 56 0.96 12.60 6.54
C THR A 56 0.39 11.68 7.61
N LEU A 57 -0.71 12.07 8.26
CA LEU A 57 -1.38 11.23 9.25
C LEU A 57 -1.89 9.92 8.64
N LEU A 58 -2.46 9.96 7.46
CA LEU A 58 -2.91 8.76 6.74
C LEU A 58 -1.74 7.79 6.49
N ILE A 59 -0.61 8.32 5.99
CA ILE A 59 0.58 7.52 5.69
C ILE A 59 1.20 6.95 6.98
N ILE A 60 1.28 7.75 8.04
CA ILE A 60 1.78 7.29 9.34
C ILE A 60 0.88 6.19 9.92
N ALA A 61 -0.44 6.34 9.82
CA ALA A 61 -1.38 5.30 10.27
C ALA A 61 -1.13 3.97 9.55
N GLU A 62 -0.91 3.99 8.24
CA GLU A 62 -0.54 2.80 7.47
C GLU A 62 0.82 2.24 7.91
N CYS A 63 1.82 3.10 8.12
CA CYS A 63 3.12 2.68 8.63
C CYS A 63 3.00 1.98 10.00
N VAL A 64 2.14 2.46 10.89
CA VAL A 64 1.86 1.82 12.18
C VAL A 64 1.23 0.45 12.00
N VAL A 65 0.25 0.31 11.11
CA VAL A 65 -0.38 -0.98 10.78
C VAL A 65 0.67 -1.97 10.27
N LEU A 66 1.53 -1.55 9.36
CA LEU A 66 2.64 -2.38 8.85
C LEU A 66 3.61 -2.77 9.97
N ALA A 67 4.01 -1.82 10.82
CA ALA A 67 4.96 -2.06 11.91
C ALA A 67 4.40 -3.07 12.93
N VAL A 68 3.15 -2.93 13.32
CA VAL A 68 2.48 -3.84 14.26
C VAL A 68 2.31 -5.23 13.66
N ASN A 69 2.16 -5.34 12.35
CA ASN A 69 1.98 -6.61 11.63
C ASN A 69 3.29 -7.19 11.05
N GLY A 70 4.43 -6.89 11.65
CA GLY A 70 5.72 -7.44 11.23
C GLY A 70 6.22 -6.93 9.88
N GLY A 71 5.84 -5.71 9.49
CA GLY A 71 6.23 -5.09 8.22
C GLY A 71 5.40 -5.53 7.03
N ARG A 72 4.27 -6.20 7.25
CA ARG A 72 3.36 -6.70 6.19
C ARG A 72 1.97 -6.10 6.37
N CYS A 73 1.30 -5.85 5.25
CA CYS A 73 -0.12 -5.51 5.29
C CYS A 73 -0.95 -6.73 5.77
N PRO A 74 -1.97 -6.54 6.63
CA PRO A 74 -2.85 -7.64 7.03
C PRO A 74 -3.54 -8.33 5.85
N LEU A 75 -3.80 -7.62 4.75
CA LEU A 75 -4.36 -8.21 3.52
C LEU A 75 -3.43 -9.28 2.91
N THR A 76 -2.11 -9.10 3.03
CA THR A 76 -1.12 -10.10 2.60
C THR A 76 -1.25 -11.41 3.38
N ASP A 77 -1.47 -11.33 4.68
CA ASP A 77 -1.68 -12.52 5.51
C ASP A 77 -2.99 -13.24 5.15
N VAL A 78 -4.04 -12.50 4.84
CA VAL A 78 -5.31 -13.08 4.34
C VAL A 78 -5.10 -13.74 2.97
N ALA A 79 -4.41 -13.08 2.05
CA ALA A 79 -4.10 -13.63 0.73
C ALA A 79 -3.27 -14.92 0.81
N ALA A 80 -2.35 -15.00 1.76
CA ALA A 80 -1.52 -16.19 1.99
C ALA A 80 -2.32 -17.45 2.31
N GLY A 81 -3.55 -17.32 2.80
CA GLY A 81 -4.46 -18.44 3.01
C GLY A 81 -5.09 -19.00 1.73
N TYR A 82 -4.98 -18.29 0.60
CA TYR A 82 -5.59 -18.65 -0.69
C TYR A 82 -4.57 -19.01 -1.78
N THR A 83 -3.30 -18.87 -1.52
CA THR A 83 -2.22 -19.20 -2.47
C THR A 83 -0.96 -19.63 -1.74
N SER A 84 -0.14 -20.46 -2.39
CA SER A 84 1.21 -20.81 -1.95
C SER A 84 2.29 -19.85 -2.44
N ASP A 85 1.95 -18.91 -3.31
CA ASP A 85 2.88 -17.89 -3.81
C ASP A 85 3.41 -17.06 -2.64
N ARG A 86 4.72 -16.82 -2.62
CA ARG A 86 5.43 -16.03 -1.60
C ARG A 86 6.42 -15.05 -2.23
N ALA A 87 6.22 -14.69 -3.50
CA ALA A 87 6.96 -13.62 -4.14
C ALA A 87 6.72 -12.26 -3.43
N CYS A 88 7.58 -11.28 -3.67
CA CYS A 88 7.43 -9.94 -3.09
C CYS A 88 6.05 -9.36 -3.44
N ASN A 89 5.26 -9.02 -2.41
CA ASN A 89 3.91 -8.46 -2.56
C ASN A 89 3.08 -9.22 -3.62
N PHE A 90 3.04 -10.54 -3.52
CA PHE A 90 2.34 -11.44 -4.44
C PHE A 90 0.83 -11.12 -4.55
N ASP A 91 0.31 -10.41 -3.57
CA ASP A 91 -1.09 -10.03 -3.43
C ASP A 91 -1.40 -8.63 -3.98
N ILE A 92 -0.47 -8.02 -4.72
CA ILE A 92 -0.63 -6.72 -5.39
C ILE A 92 -0.27 -6.87 -6.88
N TYR A 93 -1.02 -6.21 -7.75
CA TYR A 93 -0.73 -6.16 -9.19
C TYR A 93 0.38 -5.15 -9.49
N LEU A 94 1.62 -5.53 -9.21
CA LEU A 94 2.82 -4.72 -9.47
C LEU A 94 3.86 -5.51 -10.25
N PRO A 95 4.71 -4.83 -11.06
CA PRO A 95 5.93 -5.44 -11.57
C PRO A 95 6.81 -5.93 -10.42
N LEU A 96 7.46 -7.08 -10.58
CA LEU A 96 8.21 -7.74 -9.50
C LEU A 96 9.28 -6.82 -8.88
N TRP A 97 9.99 -6.05 -9.70
CA TRP A 97 11.02 -5.13 -9.21
C TRP A 97 10.43 -4.04 -8.30
N LEU A 98 9.27 -3.49 -8.68
CA LEU A 98 8.57 -2.49 -7.87
C LEU A 98 7.99 -3.11 -6.61
N ALA A 99 7.44 -4.31 -6.71
CA ALA A 99 6.91 -5.06 -5.57
C ALA A 99 7.99 -5.33 -4.51
N CYS A 100 9.21 -5.71 -4.93
CA CYS A 100 10.30 -6.01 -4.01
C CYS A 100 10.91 -4.77 -3.36
N TYR A 101 11.00 -3.66 -4.07
CA TYR A 101 11.61 -2.40 -3.59
C TYR A 101 10.59 -1.34 -3.17
N ASN A 102 9.31 -1.68 -3.13
CA ASN A 102 8.21 -0.78 -2.84
C ASN A 102 8.43 0.06 -1.57
N LYS A 103 8.78 -0.58 -0.46
CA LYS A 103 8.97 0.11 0.83
C LYS A 103 10.13 1.10 0.79
N GLN A 104 11.24 0.74 0.14
CA GLN A 104 12.42 1.59 0.01
C GLN A 104 12.12 2.80 -0.88
N ILE A 105 11.49 2.57 -2.04
CA ILE A 105 11.15 3.63 -2.99
C ILE A 105 10.17 4.62 -2.38
N PHE A 106 9.03 4.15 -1.88
CA PHE A 106 8.00 5.02 -1.33
C PHE A 106 8.36 5.58 0.04
N GLY A 107 9.16 4.87 0.84
CA GLY A 107 9.73 5.40 2.07
C GLY A 107 10.66 6.58 1.81
N PHE A 108 11.54 6.49 0.83
CA PHE A 108 12.40 7.59 0.41
C PHE A 108 11.59 8.78 -0.13
N LEU A 109 10.62 8.53 -1.00
CA LEU A 109 9.74 9.57 -1.55
C LEU A 109 8.92 10.26 -0.45
N PHE A 110 8.47 9.53 0.55
CA PHE A 110 7.78 10.09 1.70
C PHE A 110 8.68 11.06 2.49
N VAL A 111 9.91 10.66 2.79
CA VAL A 111 10.89 11.51 3.49
C VAL A 111 11.17 12.80 2.69
N VAL A 112 11.36 12.69 1.38
CA VAL A 112 11.56 13.85 0.50
C VAL A 112 10.33 14.76 0.51
N GLY A 113 9.14 14.17 0.42
CA GLY A 113 7.87 14.92 0.47
C GLY A 113 7.70 15.69 1.78
N GLU A 114 7.98 15.05 2.92
CA GLU A 114 7.94 15.68 4.24
C GLU A 114 8.98 16.79 4.38
N PHE A 115 10.18 16.57 3.86
CA PHE A 115 11.20 17.62 3.83
C PHE A 115 10.70 18.89 3.11
N VAL A 116 10.05 18.72 1.95
CA VAL A 116 9.47 19.86 1.21
C VAL A 116 8.38 20.54 2.04
N VAL A 117 7.47 19.77 2.66
CA VAL A 117 6.39 20.31 3.50
C VAL A 117 6.95 21.12 4.67
N VAL A 118 7.90 20.56 5.43
CA VAL A 118 8.51 21.21 6.59
C VAL A 118 9.30 22.45 6.17
N TRP A 119 10.10 22.33 5.10
CA TRP A 119 10.87 23.47 4.59
C TRP A 119 9.97 24.63 4.18
N ARG A 120 8.87 24.35 3.45
CA ARG A 120 7.88 25.38 3.05
C ARG A 120 7.10 25.93 4.25
N TRP A 121 6.88 25.11 5.28
CA TRP A 121 6.26 25.53 6.53
C TRP A 121 7.13 26.53 7.28
N ILE A 122 8.42 26.23 7.47
CA ILE A 122 9.36 27.11 8.18
C ILE A 122 9.54 28.43 7.43
N ARG A 123 9.56 28.39 6.10
CA ARG A 123 9.74 29.58 5.26
C ARG A 123 8.44 30.33 4.93
N ARG A 124 7.36 30.07 5.65
CA ARG A 124 6.14 30.85 5.44
C ARG A 124 6.29 32.27 5.98
N PRO A 125 5.80 33.33 5.25
CA PRO A 125 5.81 34.70 5.77
C PRO A 125 4.86 34.79 6.97
N GLY A 126 5.29 35.41 8.06
CA GLY A 126 4.47 35.69 9.24
C GLY A 126 4.64 34.73 10.42
N LEU A 127 5.73 33.99 10.46
CA LEU A 127 6.22 33.31 11.66
C LEU A 127 7.27 34.14 12.35
#